data_e59d773dc41582a07a7af98eb28ff382
#
_entry.id   e59d773dc41582a07a7af98eb28ff382
#
_cell.length_a   1.000
_cell.length_b   1.000
_cell.length_c   1.000
_cell.angle_alpha   90.00
_cell.angle_beta   90.00
_cell.angle_gamma   90.00
#
_symmetry.space_group_name_H-M   'P 1'
#
loop_
_entity.id
_entity.type
_entity.pdbx_description
1 polymer ?
#
loop_
_entity_poly.entity_id
_entity_poly.type
_entity_poly.pdbx_seq_one_letter_code
_entity_poly.pdbx_strand_id
1 'polypeptide(L)'
;VVFMLISINKKYGKYKEVLNNRKILIENKRNLESKIVDVVEEKKSERERIIGEYNQILALTQRLSFLSIKNESEFKKMIYVFSHDSGLKMKEISKSENVWERNGYRLKYIHFTMYGSLNDFGKFIYFVNKSRKYIDTSKMFMELTSDGFKISLGFIEKVTDKRKINAENKGKIA
;
A
#
# COMPACT_ATOMS: atom_id res chain seq x y z
N VAL A 1 -61.86 34.90 -51.03
CA VAL A 1 -60.42 34.92 -51.31
C VAL A 1 -59.61 35.31 -50.05
N VAL A 2 -59.99 36.38 -49.35
CA VAL A 2 -59.24 36.92 -48.17
C VAL A 2 -59.12 35.86 -47.02
N PHE A 3 -60.19 35.16 -46.69
CA PHE A 3 -60.19 34.11 -45.66
C PHE A 3 -59.27 32.93 -45.99
N MET A 4 -59.13 32.59 -47.24
CA MET A 4 -58.25 31.48 -47.68
C MET A 4 -56.80 31.90 -47.56
N LEU A 5 -56.38 33.12 -47.84
CA LEU A 5 -55.05 33.66 -47.69
C LEU A 5 -54.62 33.71 -46.19
N ILE A 6 -55.53 34.12 -45.31
CA ILE A 6 -55.26 34.14 -43.85
C ILE A 6 -55.05 32.74 -43.33
N SER A 7 -55.85 31.74 -43.77
CA SER A 7 -55.71 30.36 -43.38
C SER A 7 -54.38 29.73 -43.85
N ILE A 8 -53.92 30.04 -45.06
CA ILE A 8 -52.65 29.56 -45.61
C ILE A 8 -51.47 30.17 -44.82
N ASN A 9 -51.53 31.46 -44.55
CA ASN A 9 -50.46 32.15 -43.81
C ASN A 9 -50.34 31.60 -42.38
N LYS A 10 -51.44 31.30 -41.70
CA LYS A 10 -51.45 30.67 -40.38
C LYS A 10 -50.88 29.24 -40.40
N LYS A 11 -51.18 28.49 -41.46
CA LYS A 11 -50.56 27.13 -41.61
C LYS A 11 -49.07 27.21 -41.92
N TYR A 12 -48.65 28.18 -42.76
CA TYR A 12 -47.25 28.41 -43.09
C TYR A 12 -46.43 28.84 -41.84
N GLY A 13 -47.00 29.72 -40.99
CA GLY A 13 -46.39 30.11 -39.71
C GLY A 13 -46.15 28.91 -38.78
N LYS A 14 -47.17 28.06 -38.59
CA LYS A 14 -47.05 26.82 -37.83
C LYS A 14 -46.00 25.86 -38.39
N TYR A 15 -45.96 25.69 -39.71
CA TYR A 15 -44.96 24.85 -40.36
C TYR A 15 -43.54 25.35 -40.12
N LYS A 16 -43.32 26.66 -40.23
CA LYS A 16 -42.01 27.29 -39.94
C LYS A 16 -41.59 27.11 -38.49
N GLU A 17 -42.53 27.23 -37.56
CA GLU A 17 -42.32 27.00 -36.14
C GLU A 17 -41.91 25.53 -35.86
N VAL A 18 -42.59 24.56 -36.44
CA VAL A 18 -42.26 23.13 -36.32
C VAL A 18 -40.88 22.83 -36.89
N LEU A 19 -40.51 23.45 -38.02
CA LEU A 19 -39.17 23.27 -38.58
C LEU A 19 -38.07 23.88 -37.69
N ASN A 20 -38.30 25.02 -37.09
CA ASN A 20 -37.34 25.61 -36.14
C ASN A 20 -37.19 24.76 -34.87
N ASN A 21 -38.32 24.30 -34.32
CA ASN A 21 -38.29 23.45 -33.16
C ASN A 21 -37.55 22.12 -33.44
N ARG A 22 -37.72 21.55 -34.62
CA ARG A 22 -36.97 20.36 -35.07
C ARG A 22 -35.47 20.64 -35.17
N LYS A 23 -35.05 21.79 -35.69
CA LYS A 23 -33.64 22.15 -35.75
C LYS A 23 -33.04 22.28 -34.35
N ILE A 24 -33.71 22.94 -33.42
CA ILE A 24 -33.29 23.12 -32.03
C ILE A 24 -33.17 21.76 -31.35
N LEU A 25 -34.12 20.85 -31.56
CA LEU A 25 -34.10 19.51 -31.01
C LEU A 25 -32.91 18.67 -31.52
N ILE A 26 -32.60 18.76 -32.81
CA ILE A 26 -31.45 18.08 -33.42
C ILE A 26 -30.14 18.60 -32.84
N GLU A 27 -30.02 19.92 -32.69
CA GLU A 27 -28.83 20.56 -32.11
C GLU A 27 -28.65 20.19 -30.63
N ASN A 28 -29.72 20.25 -29.85
CA ASN A 28 -29.71 19.80 -28.45
C ASN A 28 -29.33 18.32 -28.32
N LYS A 29 -29.85 17.47 -29.21
CA LYS A 29 -29.48 16.06 -29.25
C LYS A 29 -27.98 15.86 -29.46
N ARG A 30 -27.40 16.54 -30.45
CA ARG A 30 -25.95 16.48 -30.74
C ARG A 30 -25.12 16.95 -29.56
N ASN A 31 -25.52 18.07 -28.94
CA ASN A 31 -24.82 18.60 -27.75
C ASN A 31 -24.89 17.65 -26.57
N LEU A 32 -26.00 16.94 -26.37
CA LEU A 32 -26.14 15.91 -25.33
C LEU A 32 -25.28 14.68 -25.64
N GLU A 33 -25.28 14.23 -26.89
CA GLU A 33 -24.45 13.08 -27.32
C GLU A 33 -22.95 13.37 -27.11
N SER A 34 -22.49 14.58 -27.49
CA SER A 34 -21.11 15.02 -27.25
C SER A 34 -20.77 15.01 -25.74
N LYS A 35 -21.61 15.61 -24.90
CA LYS A 35 -21.40 15.60 -23.44
C LYS A 35 -21.38 14.22 -22.84
N ILE A 36 -22.19 13.30 -23.34
CA ILE A 36 -22.18 11.90 -22.87
C ILE A 36 -20.85 11.24 -23.20
N VAL A 37 -20.32 11.45 -24.42
CA VAL A 37 -19.02 10.89 -24.82
C VAL A 37 -17.92 11.43 -23.92
N ASP A 38 -17.86 12.74 -23.69
CA ASP A 38 -16.86 13.38 -22.84
C ASP A 38 -16.89 12.84 -21.41
N VAL A 39 -18.08 12.70 -20.81
CA VAL A 39 -18.25 12.14 -19.46
C VAL A 39 -17.85 10.66 -19.39
N VAL A 40 -18.16 9.88 -20.42
CA VAL A 40 -17.79 8.46 -20.48
C VAL A 40 -16.26 8.30 -20.57
N GLU A 41 -15.62 9.15 -21.36
CA GLU A 41 -14.16 9.11 -21.53
C GLU A 41 -13.44 9.58 -20.26
N GLU A 42 -13.92 10.62 -19.58
CA GLU A 42 -13.44 11.06 -18.27
C GLU A 42 -13.56 9.94 -17.22
N LYS A 43 -14.72 9.30 -17.13
CA LYS A 43 -14.94 8.19 -16.19
C LYS A 43 -14.06 6.97 -16.49
N LYS A 44 -13.80 6.71 -17.77
CA LYS A 44 -12.89 5.63 -18.17
C LYS A 44 -11.45 5.92 -17.73
N SER A 45 -10.96 7.13 -17.97
CA SER A 45 -9.61 7.55 -17.56
C SER A 45 -9.43 7.54 -16.04
N GLU A 46 -10.43 8.01 -15.29
CA GLU A 46 -10.44 7.96 -13.82
C GLU A 46 -10.37 6.52 -13.31
N ARG A 47 -11.15 5.62 -13.92
CA ARG A 47 -11.13 4.19 -13.56
C ARG A 47 -9.77 3.54 -13.82
N GLU A 48 -9.14 3.84 -14.95
CA GLU A 48 -7.80 3.33 -15.28
C GLU A 48 -6.75 3.84 -14.30
N ARG A 49 -6.83 5.10 -13.88
CA ARG A 49 -5.96 5.67 -12.84
C ARG A 49 -6.12 4.94 -11.51
N ILE A 50 -7.36 4.74 -11.05
CA ILE A 50 -7.65 4.04 -9.79
C ILE A 50 -7.14 2.60 -9.82
N ILE A 51 -7.31 1.89 -10.95
CA ILE A 51 -6.78 0.53 -11.12
C ILE A 51 -5.25 0.54 -11.06
N GLY A 52 -4.60 1.52 -11.68
CA GLY A 52 -3.15 1.69 -11.61
C GLY A 52 -2.64 1.90 -10.18
N GLU A 53 -3.26 2.80 -9.43
CA GLU A 53 -2.94 3.06 -8.02
C GLU A 53 -3.16 1.81 -7.14
N TYR A 54 -4.27 1.10 -7.35
CA TYR A 54 -4.55 -0.14 -6.63
C TYR A 54 -3.48 -1.21 -6.87
N ASN A 55 -3.06 -1.39 -8.13
CA ASN A 55 -2.01 -2.36 -8.48
C ASN A 55 -0.66 -1.99 -7.85
N GLN A 56 -0.32 -0.70 -7.77
CA GLN A 56 0.88 -0.24 -7.07
C GLN A 56 0.82 -0.56 -5.58
N ILE A 57 -0.31 -0.26 -4.92
CA ILE A 57 -0.53 -0.58 -3.50
C ILE A 57 -0.43 -2.09 -3.26
N LEU A 58 -1.02 -2.90 -4.13
CA LEU A 58 -0.96 -4.36 -4.03
C LEU A 58 0.49 -4.86 -4.12
N ALA A 59 1.27 -4.37 -5.08
CA ALA A 59 2.68 -4.72 -5.24
C ALA A 59 3.52 -4.32 -4.01
N LEU A 60 3.30 -3.13 -3.45
CA LEU A 60 3.95 -2.69 -2.22
C LEU A 60 3.59 -3.57 -1.02
N THR A 61 2.31 -3.94 -0.89
CA THR A 61 1.83 -4.83 0.19
C THR A 61 2.45 -6.22 0.09
N GLN A 62 2.59 -6.76 -1.12
CA GLN A 62 3.26 -8.04 -1.34
C GLN A 62 4.75 -7.96 -0.97
N ARG A 63 5.45 -6.88 -1.34
CA ARG A 63 6.86 -6.65 -0.95
C ARG A 63 7.00 -6.56 0.56
N LEU A 64 6.15 -5.81 1.25
CA LEU A 64 6.16 -5.72 2.71
C LEU A 64 5.91 -7.07 3.37
N SER A 65 4.98 -7.87 2.86
CA SER A 65 4.73 -9.22 3.37
C SER A 65 5.95 -10.13 3.22
N PHE A 66 6.68 -10.02 2.11
CA PHE A 66 7.91 -10.80 1.88
C PHE A 66 9.05 -10.34 2.80
N LEU A 67 9.22 -9.04 3.00
CA LEU A 67 10.27 -8.43 3.80
C LEU A 67 10.00 -8.54 5.32
N SER A 68 8.74 -8.70 5.71
CA SER A 68 8.37 -8.80 7.12
C SER A 68 8.80 -10.14 7.75
N ILE A 69 8.96 -10.14 9.05
CA ILE A 69 9.27 -11.29 9.89
C ILE A 69 7.98 -11.74 10.58
N LYS A 70 7.79 -13.03 10.77
CA LYS A 70 6.55 -13.57 11.34
C LYS A 70 6.35 -13.15 12.79
N ASN A 71 7.43 -13.16 13.56
CA ASN A 71 7.40 -12.82 14.98
C ASN A 71 8.80 -12.50 15.51
N GLU A 72 8.84 -11.96 16.70
CA GLU A 72 10.08 -11.61 17.42
C GLU A 72 11.03 -12.79 17.61
N SER A 73 10.52 -13.98 17.85
CA SER A 73 11.34 -15.19 18.02
C SER A 73 12.11 -15.56 16.74
N GLU A 74 11.47 -15.43 15.59
CA GLU A 74 12.14 -15.64 14.28
C GLU A 74 13.25 -14.63 14.08
N PHE A 75 13.01 -13.36 14.42
CA PHE A 75 14.04 -12.32 14.33
C PHE A 75 15.23 -12.61 15.23
N LYS A 76 15.00 -12.92 16.50
CA LYS A 76 16.06 -13.26 17.47
C LYS A 76 16.89 -14.46 16.99
N LYS A 77 16.24 -15.50 16.46
CA LYS A 77 16.93 -16.67 15.90
C LYS A 77 17.81 -16.30 14.70
N MET A 78 17.31 -15.45 13.81
CA MET A 78 18.05 -15.00 12.63
C MET A 78 19.30 -14.20 13.06
N ILE A 79 19.17 -13.26 13.99
CA ILE A 79 20.31 -12.48 14.51
C ILE A 79 21.29 -13.37 15.26
N TYR A 80 20.81 -14.37 16.00
CA TYR A 80 21.68 -15.36 16.65
C TYR A 80 22.52 -16.14 15.63
N VAL A 81 21.92 -16.60 14.52
CA VAL A 81 22.65 -17.28 13.45
C VAL A 81 23.71 -16.35 12.84
N PHE A 82 23.36 -15.09 12.50
CA PHE A 82 24.32 -14.14 11.98
C PHE A 82 25.47 -13.85 12.92
N SER A 83 25.21 -13.74 14.22
CA SER A 83 26.19 -13.59 15.26
C SER A 83 27.14 -14.79 15.32
N HIS A 84 26.60 -16.00 15.37
CA HIS A 84 27.36 -17.26 15.40
C HIS A 84 28.25 -17.41 14.17
N ASP A 85 27.70 -17.23 12.96
CA ASP A 85 28.41 -17.40 11.70
C ASP A 85 29.51 -16.32 11.48
N SER A 86 29.37 -15.16 12.12
CA SER A 86 30.40 -14.12 12.12
C SER A 86 31.52 -14.34 13.14
N GLY A 87 31.33 -15.24 14.11
CA GLY A 87 32.26 -15.50 15.21
C GLY A 87 31.97 -14.67 16.47
N LEU A 88 30.86 -13.88 16.48
CA LEU A 88 30.43 -13.14 17.67
C LEU A 88 29.68 -14.07 18.65
N LYS A 89 29.88 -13.83 19.94
CA LYS A 89 29.15 -14.51 21.00
C LYS A 89 28.06 -13.62 21.57
N MET A 90 26.81 -14.05 21.46
CA MET A 90 25.65 -13.36 22.02
C MET A 90 25.65 -13.49 23.54
N LYS A 91 25.58 -12.37 24.28
CA LYS A 91 25.48 -12.34 25.76
C LYS A 91 24.06 -12.10 26.19
N GLU A 92 23.45 -11.04 25.68
CA GLU A 92 22.17 -10.55 26.16
C GLU A 92 21.29 -10.08 25.02
N ILE A 93 19.98 -10.26 25.17
CA ILE A 93 18.96 -9.78 24.27
C ILE A 93 17.90 -9.06 25.11
N SER A 94 17.68 -7.78 24.84
CA SER A 94 16.67 -7.00 25.56
C SER A 94 15.25 -7.40 25.17
N LYS A 95 14.26 -6.85 25.90
CA LYS A 95 12.87 -6.85 25.43
C LYS A 95 12.75 -5.96 24.20
N SER A 96 11.81 -6.29 23.31
CA SER A 96 11.51 -5.47 22.14
C SER A 96 10.77 -4.21 22.52
N GLU A 97 11.10 -3.11 21.82
CA GLU A 97 10.41 -1.83 21.90
C GLU A 97 9.56 -1.62 20.66
N ASN A 98 8.27 -1.30 20.85
CA ASN A 98 7.38 -0.96 19.74
C ASN A 98 7.58 0.51 19.37
N VAL A 99 7.85 0.79 18.09
CA VAL A 99 8.04 2.15 17.59
C VAL A 99 6.77 2.67 16.93
N TRP A 100 6.19 1.88 16.03
CA TRP A 100 4.91 2.20 15.41
C TRP A 100 4.17 0.93 14.97
N GLU A 101 2.85 1.09 14.80
CA GLU A 101 1.97 0.05 14.25
C GLU A 101 1.00 0.70 13.27
N ARG A 102 0.98 0.26 12.02
CA ARG A 102 0.08 0.73 10.96
C ARG A 102 -0.22 -0.39 9.96
N ASN A 103 -1.43 -0.42 9.45
CA ASN A 103 -1.85 -1.30 8.35
C ASN A 103 -1.53 -2.79 8.56
N GLY A 104 -1.61 -3.27 9.81
CA GLY A 104 -1.30 -4.67 10.14
C GLY A 104 0.19 -5.01 10.18
N TYR A 105 1.06 -4.00 10.23
CA TYR A 105 2.51 -4.15 10.42
C TYR A 105 2.95 -3.34 11.63
N ARG A 106 3.98 -3.86 12.31
CA ARG A 106 4.59 -3.24 13.50
C ARG A 106 6.10 -3.19 13.33
N LEU A 107 6.70 -2.02 13.57
CA LEU A 107 8.15 -1.87 13.68
C LEU A 107 8.56 -2.01 15.14
N LYS A 108 9.47 -2.92 15.40
CA LYS A 108 10.07 -3.16 16.73
C LYS A 108 11.57 -3.03 16.67
N TYR A 109 12.17 -2.60 17.78
CA TYR A 109 13.62 -2.63 17.99
C TYR A 109 13.97 -3.59 19.12
N ILE A 110 15.12 -4.25 18.97
CA ILE A 110 15.72 -5.12 20.01
C ILE A 110 17.18 -4.72 20.12
N HIS A 111 17.66 -4.64 21.36
CA HIS A 111 19.08 -4.41 21.66
C HIS A 111 19.74 -5.76 21.93
N PHE A 112 20.92 -5.92 21.35
CA PHE A 112 21.76 -7.10 21.48
C PHE A 112 23.11 -6.70 22.05
N THR A 113 23.60 -7.45 23.04
CA THR A 113 24.97 -7.33 23.55
C THR A 113 25.76 -8.54 23.07
N MET A 114 26.87 -8.28 22.37
CA MET A 114 27.68 -9.31 21.71
C MET A 114 29.17 -9.09 22.03
N TYR A 115 29.93 -10.19 22.06
CA TYR A 115 31.38 -10.18 22.23
C TYR A 115 32.07 -10.71 20.98
N GLY A 116 33.23 -10.18 20.69
CA GLY A 116 34.09 -10.65 19.61
C GLY A 116 35.02 -9.56 19.11
N SER A 117 35.74 -9.83 18.04
CA SER A 117 36.63 -8.86 17.40
C SER A 117 35.85 -7.88 16.52
N LEU A 118 36.46 -6.73 16.21
CA LEU A 118 35.91 -5.77 15.25
C LEU A 118 35.75 -6.40 13.84
N ASN A 119 36.64 -7.34 13.48
CA ASN A 119 36.54 -8.07 12.22
C ASN A 119 35.29 -8.97 12.18
N ASP A 120 34.97 -9.64 13.28
CA ASP A 120 33.76 -10.47 13.39
C ASP A 120 32.51 -9.61 13.37
N PHE A 121 32.57 -8.43 13.97
CA PHE A 121 31.51 -7.44 13.86
C PHE A 121 31.29 -6.98 12.38
N GLY A 122 32.36 -6.74 11.64
CA GLY A 122 32.27 -6.43 10.20
C GLY A 122 31.58 -7.52 9.39
N LYS A 123 31.89 -8.81 9.68
CA LYS A 123 31.20 -9.96 9.06
C LYS A 123 29.73 -10.01 9.46
N PHE A 124 29.40 -9.73 10.73
CA PHE A 124 28.01 -9.66 11.19
C PHE A 124 27.22 -8.60 10.42
N ILE A 125 27.73 -7.39 10.27
CA ILE A 125 27.09 -6.33 9.49
C ILE A 125 26.91 -6.74 8.02
N TYR A 126 27.87 -7.46 7.45
CA TYR A 126 27.71 -8.03 6.11
C TYR A 126 26.51 -8.99 6.03
N PHE A 127 26.32 -9.91 6.99
CA PHE A 127 25.17 -10.81 7.01
C PHE A 127 23.84 -10.07 7.22
N VAL A 128 23.81 -9.05 8.09
CA VAL A 128 22.65 -8.17 8.27
C VAL A 128 22.24 -7.52 6.96
N ASN A 129 23.19 -6.94 6.23
CA ASN A 129 22.95 -6.26 4.94
C ASN A 129 22.58 -7.23 3.81
N LYS A 130 23.03 -8.48 3.86
CA LYS A 130 22.68 -9.54 2.91
C LYS A 130 21.36 -10.23 3.23
N SER A 131 20.72 -9.92 4.34
CA SER A 131 19.43 -10.50 4.72
C SER A 131 18.36 -10.25 3.66
N ARG A 132 17.58 -11.29 3.36
CA ARG A 132 16.37 -11.15 2.53
C ARG A 132 15.19 -10.52 3.26
N LYS A 133 15.30 -10.39 4.59
CA LYS A 133 14.31 -9.75 5.45
C LYS A 133 14.71 -8.31 5.71
N TYR A 134 13.72 -7.45 5.93
CA TYR A 134 13.99 -6.07 6.29
C TYR A 134 14.52 -6.00 7.72
N ILE A 135 15.74 -5.51 7.86
CA ILE A 135 16.36 -5.17 9.13
C ILE A 135 16.65 -3.67 9.13
N ASP A 136 16.03 -2.97 10.06
CA ASP A 136 16.25 -1.53 10.20
C ASP A 136 17.49 -1.27 11.03
N THR A 137 18.47 -0.64 10.41
CA THR A 137 19.74 -0.22 11.03
C THR A 137 19.81 1.28 11.29
N SER A 138 18.72 2.02 11.06
CA SER A 138 18.71 3.51 11.18
C SER A 138 18.97 3.99 12.60
N LYS A 139 18.62 3.18 13.62
CA LYS A 139 18.91 3.42 15.03
C LYS A 139 20.05 2.54 15.55
N MET A 140 20.83 1.94 14.67
CA MET A 140 21.99 1.18 15.06
C MET A 140 23.08 2.15 15.50
N PHE A 141 23.26 2.28 16.80
CA PHE A 141 24.48 2.84 17.35
C PHE A 141 25.25 1.71 18.03
N MET A 142 26.51 1.69 17.77
CA MET A 142 27.44 0.77 18.38
C MET A 142 27.99 1.44 19.63
N GLU A 143 27.63 0.94 20.79
CA GLU A 143 28.30 1.28 22.02
C GLU A 143 29.42 0.26 22.23
N LEU A 144 30.68 0.72 22.14
CA LEU A 144 31.83 -0.07 22.54
C LEU A 144 31.83 -0.10 24.07
N THR A 145 31.50 -1.24 24.65
CA THR A 145 31.72 -1.48 26.08
C THR A 145 33.07 -2.13 26.27
N SER A 146 33.61 -2.12 27.51
CA SER A 146 34.86 -2.83 27.85
C SER A 146 34.82 -4.31 27.43
N ASP A 147 33.65 -4.89 27.24
CA ASP A 147 33.44 -6.32 27.07
C ASP A 147 32.75 -6.68 25.72
N GLY A 148 32.54 -5.74 24.79
CA GLY A 148 31.91 -6.06 23.51
C GLY A 148 31.12 -4.95 22.85
N PHE A 149 30.13 -5.30 22.05
CA PHE A 149 29.32 -4.40 21.24
C PHE A 149 27.85 -4.45 21.68
N LYS A 150 27.27 -3.29 21.91
CA LYS A 150 25.83 -3.16 22.08
C LYS A 150 25.20 -2.59 20.81
N ILE A 151 24.24 -3.28 20.24
CA ILE A 151 23.67 -3.00 18.91
C ILE A 151 22.16 -2.95 19.01
N SER A 152 21.54 -1.97 18.36
CA SER A 152 20.09 -1.84 18.22
C SER A 152 19.67 -2.16 16.79
N LEU A 153 18.81 -3.15 16.61
CA LEU A 153 18.29 -3.56 15.30
C LEU A 153 16.76 -3.58 15.30
N GLY A 154 16.18 -3.03 14.22
CA GLY A 154 14.75 -3.00 14.01
C GLY A 154 14.27 -4.04 13.00
N PHE A 155 13.01 -4.47 13.13
CA PHE A 155 12.36 -5.37 12.18
C PHE A 155 10.88 -5.06 12.05
N ILE A 156 10.31 -5.41 10.90
CA ILE A 156 8.87 -5.31 10.66
C ILE A 156 8.22 -6.67 10.91
N GLU A 157 7.28 -6.70 11.85
CA GLU A 157 6.45 -7.84 12.17
C GLU A 157 5.05 -7.67 11.58
N LYS A 158 4.50 -8.72 10.96
CA LYS A 158 3.10 -8.72 10.54
C LYS A 158 2.22 -8.99 11.76
N VAL A 159 1.35 -8.04 12.11
CA VAL A 159 0.38 -8.21 13.19
C VAL A 159 -0.74 -9.11 12.72
N THR A 160 -0.77 -10.34 13.20
CA THR A 160 -1.89 -11.26 12.95
C THR A 160 -3.00 -10.92 13.94
N ASP A 161 -4.12 -10.40 13.44
CA ASP A 161 -5.26 -10.03 14.27
C ASP A 161 -5.89 -11.30 14.86
N LYS A 162 -5.56 -11.64 16.10
CA LYS A 162 -6.07 -12.84 16.80
C LYS A 162 -7.60 -12.89 16.87
N ARG A 163 -8.27 -11.74 16.68
CA ARG A 163 -9.74 -11.64 16.68
C ARG A 163 -10.37 -12.26 15.43
N LYS A 164 -9.71 -12.17 14.26
CA LYS A 164 -10.20 -12.77 13.01
C LYS A 164 -10.08 -14.29 13.01
N ILE A 165 -9.00 -14.84 13.58
CA ILE A 165 -8.77 -16.29 13.67
C ILE A 165 -9.84 -16.97 14.54
N ASN A 166 -10.26 -16.31 15.63
CA ASN A 166 -11.31 -16.84 16.51
C ASN A 166 -12.71 -16.75 15.91
N ALA A 167 -12.97 -15.81 14.99
CA ALA A 167 -14.22 -15.71 14.27
C ALA A 167 -14.35 -16.78 13.17
N GLU A 168 -13.28 -17.06 12.42
CA GLU A 168 -13.26 -18.11 11.41
C GLU A 168 -13.36 -19.52 12.00
N ASN A 169 -12.78 -19.77 13.17
CA ASN A 169 -12.88 -21.05 13.85
C ASN A 169 -14.25 -21.28 14.51
N LYS A 170 -14.98 -20.24 14.89
CA LYS A 170 -16.37 -20.36 15.39
C LYS A 170 -17.40 -20.62 14.27
N GLY A 171 -17.12 -20.19 13.04
CA GLY A 171 -18.00 -20.43 11.89
C GLY A 171 -17.85 -21.83 11.24
N LYS A 172 -16.90 -22.66 11.68
CA LYS A 172 -16.68 -24.01 11.15
C LYS A 172 -17.22 -25.13 12.07
N ILE A 173 -17.87 -24.78 13.18
CA ILE A 173 -18.41 -25.74 14.18
C ILE A 173 -19.96 -25.55 14.31
N ALA A 174 -20.59 -24.97 13.31
CA ALA A 174 -22.06 -24.88 13.24
C ALA A 174 -22.57 -25.60 11.97
#